data_800a3f0b4d6c50dae50c1e269b56da71
#
_entry.id   800a3f0b4d6c50dae50c1e269b56da71
#
_cell.length_a   1.000
_cell.length_b   1.000
_cell.length_c   1.000
_cell.angle_alpha   90.00
_cell.angle_beta   90.00
_cell.angle_gamma   90.00
#
_symmetry.space_group_name_H-M   'P 1'
#
loop_
_entity.id
_entity.type
_entity.pdbx_description
1 polymer ?
#
loop_
_entity_poly.entity_id
_entity_poly.type
_entity_poly.pdbx_seq_one_letter_code
_entity_poly.pdbx_strand_id
1 'polypeptide(L)'
;MMIERARGALLPALSILLLACWLGGGVTVDDTGIDEGLQLLALPVLLLAAWLLLADGASRWVQAGIAVALLILLVPAVQLLPIPQGIWLLPPARQALAADLMVAGVQVNPHWSLTPAATERGMWALLPALASFLAACALEPRQRRTLLQIVLALVLFNVAFAFFQAGLPPDSALRLYQDFSNDFGGLLVNTNHQATACIIGMVLALGLAAEARLRELRGELPPHHHWRYLGLAVFLLLVVPLSTSRAGMVIVLPALAVALVMTGLLQLRKILRRRRLVVVALGALVMAVIGIRAGIGWMEVDALEELRHTMATAALAIGKAEAPLGSGVGSFVPAFEQAAPLSLKLPQYVNHAHNEYAQWWMTSGWLGMLALAAVVGLLLAVGGRLLRSEGRQAVLAAACWVALMAVLAHSWVDYPLRTLTLMATCGALAGVMLAATGEARKREPQFPAALENASPGG
;
A
#
# COMPACT_ATOMS: atom_id res chain seq x y z
N MET A 1 1.71 -5.37 35.46
CA MET A 1 0.96 -4.11 35.54
C MET A 1 1.44 -3.06 34.53
N MET A 2 2.75 -2.70 34.43
CA MET A 2 3.22 -1.68 33.48
C MET A 2 3.09 -2.14 32.00
N ILE A 3 3.51 -3.36 31.65
CA ILE A 3 3.39 -3.94 30.30
C ILE A 3 1.92 -4.08 29.89
N GLU A 4 1.03 -4.49 30.76
CA GLU A 4 -0.41 -4.61 30.44
C GLU A 4 -1.07 -3.25 30.15
N ARG A 5 -0.70 -2.20 30.91
CA ARG A 5 -1.14 -0.83 30.61
C ARG A 5 -0.61 -0.37 29.24
N ALA A 6 0.65 -0.67 28.95
CA ALA A 6 1.26 -0.36 27.66
C ALA A 6 0.54 -1.06 26.49
N ARG A 7 0.22 -2.35 26.61
CA ARG A 7 -0.59 -3.08 25.62
C ARG A 7 -1.99 -2.48 25.44
N GLY A 8 -2.62 -2.07 26.55
CA GLY A 8 -3.92 -1.38 26.51
C GLY A 8 -3.86 -0.04 25.79
N ALA A 9 -2.74 0.69 25.88
CA ALA A 9 -2.55 1.99 25.25
C ALA A 9 -2.18 1.93 23.76
N LEU A 10 -1.63 0.81 23.28
CA LEU A 10 -1.07 0.71 21.93
C LEU A 10 -2.13 0.89 20.83
N LEU A 11 -3.27 0.19 20.91
CA LEU A 11 -4.33 0.32 19.92
C LEU A 11 -4.93 1.74 19.87
N PRO A 12 -5.28 2.40 20.99
CA PRO A 12 -5.69 3.81 20.97
C PRO A 12 -4.64 4.73 20.36
N ALA A 13 -3.37 4.60 20.74
CA ALA A 13 -2.28 5.43 20.21
C ALA A 13 -2.11 5.25 18.69
N LEU A 14 -2.13 4.01 18.18
CA LEU A 14 -2.10 3.72 16.75
C LEU A 14 -3.36 4.27 16.05
N SER A 15 -4.53 4.18 16.68
CA SER A 15 -5.78 4.70 16.11
C SER A 15 -5.76 6.22 15.95
N ILE A 16 -5.20 6.92 16.94
CA ILE A 16 -5.00 8.37 16.87
C ILE A 16 -4.01 8.73 15.76
N LEU A 17 -2.89 8.02 15.63
CA LEU A 17 -1.92 8.24 14.56
C LEU A 17 -2.56 8.03 13.17
N LEU A 18 -3.30 6.93 12.98
CA LEU A 18 -3.98 6.67 11.70
C LEU A 18 -5.05 7.74 11.41
N LEU A 19 -5.86 8.12 12.40
CA LEU A 19 -6.84 9.20 12.24
C LEU A 19 -6.15 10.51 11.83
N ALA A 20 -5.06 10.88 12.49
CA ALA A 20 -4.30 12.08 12.14
C ALA A 20 -3.72 12.00 10.72
N CYS A 21 -3.15 10.83 10.33
CA CYS A 21 -2.69 10.62 8.96
C CYS A 21 -3.83 10.73 7.94
N TRP A 22 -5.03 10.22 8.24
CA TRP A 22 -6.19 10.35 7.34
C TRP A 22 -6.68 11.78 7.21
N LEU A 23 -6.62 12.57 8.28
CA LEU A 23 -7.07 13.97 8.28
C LEU A 23 -6.05 14.92 7.64
N GLY A 24 -4.74 14.67 7.80
CA GLY A 24 -3.71 15.61 7.39
C GLY A 24 -2.72 15.07 6.34
N GLY A 25 -2.59 13.74 6.17
CA GLY A 25 -1.56 13.13 5.34
C GLY A 25 -2.02 12.71 3.94
N GLY A 26 -3.18 13.18 3.48
CA GLY A 26 -3.75 12.80 2.17
C GLY A 26 -3.15 13.54 0.96
N VAL A 27 -2.40 14.58 1.19
CA VAL A 27 -1.81 15.46 0.17
C VAL A 27 -0.31 15.20 0.07
N THR A 28 0.24 15.37 -1.10
CA THR A 28 1.69 15.22 -1.39
C THR A 28 2.37 16.59 -1.62
N VAL A 29 1.87 17.65 -1.00
CA VAL A 29 2.43 19.01 -1.12
C VAL A 29 3.42 19.25 0.00
N ASP A 30 4.62 19.70 -0.35
CA ASP A 30 5.68 20.06 0.59
C ASP A 30 5.34 21.33 1.41
N ASP A 31 5.97 21.48 2.57
CA ASP A 31 6.02 22.69 3.41
C ASP A 31 4.72 23.10 4.13
N THR A 32 3.84 22.16 4.47
CA THR A 32 2.64 22.48 5.27
C THR A 32 2.86 22.40 6.78
N GLY A 33 3.99 21.88 7.27
CA GLY A 33 4.24 21.59 8.70
C GLY A 33 3.39 20.45 9.27
N ILE A 34 2.43 19.94 8.49
CA ILE A 34 1.55 18.83 8.88
C ILE A 34 2.34 17.53 8.93
N ASP A 35 3.22 17.32 7.95
CA ASP A 35 4.02 16.10 7.84
C ASP A 35 4.95 15.95 9.04
N GLU A 36 5.61 17.02 9.49
CA GLU A 36 6.45 17.04 10.69
C GLU A 36 5.63 16.74 11.95
N GLY A 37 4.42 17.30 12.05
CA GLY A 37 3.49 16.99 13.13
C GLY A 37 3.11 15.51 13.18
N LEU A 38 2.82 14.89 12.03
CA LEU A 38 2.51 13.46 11.92
C LEU A 38 3.73 12.58 12.24
N GLN A 39 4.92 12.99 11.82
CA GLN A 39 6.18 12.32 12.14
C GLN A 39 6.46 12.36 13.65
N LEU A 40 6.28 13.51 14.30
CA LEU A 40 6.41 13.65 15.74
C LEU A 40 5.38 12.80 16.51
N LEU A 41 4.13 12.75 16.03
CA LEU A 41 3.08 11.92 16.62
C LEU A 41 3.38 10.42 16.46
N ALA A 42 4.12 10.03 15.44
CA ALA A 42 4.52 8.63 15.22
C ALA A 42 5.56 8.14 16.22
N LEU A 43 6.43 9.01 16.77
CA LEU A 43 7.53 8.61 17.65
C LEU A 43 7.06 7.88 18.93
N PRO A 44 6.11 8.38 19.72
CA PRO A 44 5.66 7.64 20.90
C PRO A 44 5.02 6.29 20.55
N VAL A 45 4.31 6.19 19.42
CA VAL A 45 3.72 4.94 18.93
C VAL A 45 4.83 3.95 18.54
N LEU A 46 5.86 4.42 17.84
CA LEU A 46 7.02 3.65 17.43
C LEU A 46 7.77 3.07 18.64
N LEU A 47 8.09 3.94 19.61
CA LEU A 47 8.83 3.55 20.82
C LEU A 47 8.05 2.55 21.67
N LEU A 48 6.74 2.78 21.85
CA LEU A 48 5.87 1.88 22.58
C LEU A 48 5.78 0.51 21.91
N ALA A 49 5.61 0.48 20.58
CA ALA A 49 5.55 -0.76 19.80
C ALA A 49 6.87 -1.53 19.83
N ALA A 50 7.99 -0.84 19.63
CA ALA A 50 9.32 -1.44 19.68
C ALA A 50 9.60 -2.07 21.05
N TRP A 51 9.27 -1.35 22.13
CA TRP A 51 9.41 -1.88 23.48
C TRP A 51 8.60 -3.14 23.73
N LEU A 52 7.33 -3.18 23.31
CA LEU A 52 6.47 -4.35 23.46
C LEU A 52 6.98 -5.54 22.63
N LEU A 53 7.41 -5.30 21.39
CA LEU A 53 7.98 -6.36 20.55
C LEU A 53 9.29 -6.94 21.11
N LEU A 54 10.11 -6.11 21.75
CA LEU A 54 11.34 -6.56 22.43
C LEU A 54 11.01 -7.37 23.69
N ALA A 55 9.97 -6.98 24.43
CA ALA A 55 9.55 -7.67 25.67
C ALA A 55 8.87 -9.02 25.39
N ASP A 56 8.04 -9.11 24.35
CA ASP A 56 7.23 -10.31 24.06
C ASP A 56 7.91 -11.27 23.08
N GLY A 57 8.91 -10.80 22.34
CA GLY A 57 9.50 -11.50 21.20
C GLY A 57 8.60 -11.40 19.96
N ALA A 58 9.21 -11.58 18.80
CA ALA A 58 8.54 -11.50 17.51
C ALA A 58 8.57 -12.84 16.78
N SER A 59 7.46 -13.23 16.13
CA SER A 59 7.44 -14.39 15.26
C SER A 59 8.41 -14.22 14.08
N ARG A 60 8.86 -15.34 13.46
CA ARG A 60 9.73 -15.30 12.29
C ARG A 60 9.21 -14.43 11.14
N TRP A 61 7.89 -14.35 10.97
CA TRP A 61 7.26 -13.54 9.94
C TRP A 61 7.37 -12.04 10.27
N VAL A 62 7.15 -11.68 11.53
CA VAL A 62 7.34 -10.31 12.02
C VAL A 62 8.82 -9.93 11.94
N GLN A 63 9.75 -10.83 12.33
CA GLN A 63 11.19 -10.58 12.22
C GLN A 63 11.60 -10.34 10.76
N ALA A 64 11.12 -11.16 9.81
CA ALA A 64 11.36 -10.95 8.38
C ALA A 64 10.82 -9.60 7.91
N GLY A 65 9.62 -9.20 8.36
CA GLY A 65 9.06 -7.88 8.05
C GLY A 65 9.88 -6.73 8.62
N ILE A 66 10.36 -6.86 9.87
CA ILE A 66 11.26 -5.86 10.48
C ILE A 66 12.56 -5.76 9.67
N ALA A 67 13.15 -6.88 9.25
CA ALA A 67 14.35 -6.87 8.43
C ALA A 67 14.13 -6.15 7.08
N VAL A 68 12.98 -6.37 6.43
CA VAL A 68 12.61 -5.66 5.19
C VAL A 68 12.37 -4.16 5.46
N ALA A 69 11.69 -3.80 6.55
CA ALA A 69 11.46 -2.41 6.93
C ALA A 69 12.78 -1.68 7.23
N LEU A 70 13.73 -2.34 7.92
CA LEU A 70 15.08 -1.80 8.14
C LEU A 70 15.86 -1.65 6.83
N LEU A 71 15.71 -2.58 5.88
CA LEU A 71 16.33 -2.45 4.56
C LEU A 71 15.77 -1.26 3.78
N ILE A 72 14.45 -1.02 3.85
CA ILE A 72 13.81 0.17 3.24
C ILE A 72 14.37 1.45 3.88
N LEU A 73 14.47 1.51 5.21
CA LEU A 73 15.00 2.66 5.93
C LEU A 73 16.50 2.85 5.66
N LEU A 74 17.25 1.78 5.47
CA LEU A 74 18.69 1.82 5.15
C LEU A 74 18.95 2.55 3.83
N VAL A 75 18.02 2.47 2.84
CA VAL A 75 18.20 3.13 1.53
C VAL A 75 18.46 4.64 1.69
N PRO A 76 17.54 5.46 2.23
CA PRO A 76 17.79 6.89 2.42
C PRO A 76 18.89 7.15 3.44
N ALA A 77 19.04 6.33 4.49
CA ALA A 77 20.08 6.53 5.49
C ALA A 77 21.51 6.43 4.91
N VAL A 78 21.75 5.45 4.04
CA VAL A 78 23.04 5.32 3.33
C VAL A 78 23.23 6.46 2.32
N GLN A 79 22.14 6.90 1.68
CA GLN A 79 22.19 8.00 0.71
C GLN A 79 22.57 9.36 1.34
N LEU A 80 22.42 9.51 2.65
CA LEU A 80 22.85 10.72 3.37
C LEU A 80 24.36 10.72 3.69
N LEU A 81 25.06 9.59 3.47
CA LEU A 81 26.48 9.52 3.78
C LEU A 81 27.32 10.25 2.72
N PRO A 82 28.37 10.95 3.16
CA PRO A 82 29.42 11.42 2.24
C PRO A 82 30.14 10.21 1.64
N ILE A 83 30.46 10.30 0.36
CA ILE A 83 31.16 9.21 -0.36
C ILE A 83 32.40 9.75 -1.09
N PRO A 84 33.42 8.90 -1.33
CA PRO A 84 34.57 9.32 -2.12
C PRO A 84 34.18 9.77 -3.52
N GLN A 85 34.85 10.81 -4.04
CA GLN A 85 34.57 11.37 -5.35
C GLN A 85 34.61 10.32 -6.47
N GLY A 86 35.51 9.34 -6.42
CA GLY A 86 35.55 8.25 -7.41
C GLY A 86 34.31 7.39 -7.44
N ILE A 87 33.64 7.17 -6.28
CA ILE A 87 32.35 6.47 -6.20
C ILE A 87 31.24 7.39 -6.66
N TRP A 88 31.27 8.67 -6.28
CA TRP A 88 30.28 9.66 -6.68
C TRP A 88 30.21 9.84 -8.21
N LEU A 89 31.36 9.72 -8.92
CA LEU A 89 31.45 9.82 -10.36
C LEU A 89 31.11 8.55 -11.13
N LEU A 90 30.73 7.44 -10.48
CA LEU A 90 30.36 6.19 -11.17
C LEU A 90 29.15 6.39 -12.13
N PRO A 91 28.06 7.10 -11.75
CA PRO A 91 26.97 7.35 -12.68
C PRO A 91 27.37 8.32 -13.81
N PRO A 92 27.05 8.02 -15.08
CA PRO A 92 27.35 8.90 -16.21
C PRO A 92 26.76 10.30 -16.06
N ALA A 93 25.56 10.44 -15.51
CA ALA A 93 24.92 11.73 -15.29
C ALA A 93 25.75 12.63 -14.35
N ARG A 94 26.39 12.03 -13.33
CA ARG A 94 27.22 12.78 -12.37
C ARG A 94 28.54 13.24 -12.94
N GLN A 95 29.08 12.56 -13.94
CA GLN A 95 30.28 13.02 -14.64
C GLN A 95 29.99 14.33 -15.42
N ALA A 96 28.83 14.38 -16.10
CA ALA A 96 28.37 15.60 -16.76
C ALA A 96 28.12 16.74 -15.75
N LEU A 97 27.41 16.44 -14.66
CA LEU A 97 27.15 17.39 -13.59
C LEU A 97 28.46 17.95 -12.96
N ALA A 98 29.46 17.09 -12.74
CA ALA A 98 30.76 17.52 -12.21
C ALA A 98 31.48 18.49 -13.15
N ALA A 99 31.40 18.24 -14.47
CA ALA A 99 31.98 19.12 -15.46
C ALA A 99 31.28 20.51 -15.46
N ASP A 100 29.94 20.51 -15.38
CA ASP A 100 29.15 21.75 -15.32
C ASP A 100 29.45 22.56 -14.04
N LEU A 101 29.52 21.88 -12.88
CA LEU A 101 29.85 22.52 -11.60
C LEU A 101 31.27 23.09 -11.59
N MET A 102 32.22 22.39 -12.22
CA MET A 102 33.60 22.90 -12.36
C MET A 102 33.66 24.19 -13.21
N VAL A 103 32.91 24.26 -14.31
CA VAL A 103 32.79 25.47 -15.14
C VAL A 103 32.12 26.60 -14.33
N ALA A 104 31.15 26.29 -13.49
CA ALA A 104 30.47 27.24 -12.61
C ALA A 104 31.32 27.66 -11.38
N GLY A 105 32.52 27.10 -11.18
CA GLY A 105 33.37 27.36 -10.03
C GLY A 105 32.82 26.84 -8.69
N VAL A 106 31.90 25.89 -8.72
CA VAL A 106 31.26 25.28 -7.54
C VAL A 106 32.03 24.05 -7.14
N GLN A 107 32.46 23.97 -5.86
CA GLN A 107 33.07 22.77 -5.30
C GLN A 107 32.00 21.72 -4.95
N VAL A 108 32.19 20.51 -5.45
CA VAL A 108 31.30 19.38 -5.13
C VAL A 108 31.63 18.85 -3.73
N ASN A 109 30.62 18.77 -2.87
CA ASN A 109 30.71 18.00 -1.63
C ASN A 109 29.99 16.65 -1.86
N PRO A 110 30.73 15.56 -2.18
CA PRO A 110 30.11 14.34 -2.68
C PRO A 110 29.33 13.62 -1.57
N HIS A 111 28.02 13.62 -1.70
CA HIS A 111 27.11 12.73 -0.97
C HIS A 111 26.53 11.70 -1.93
N TRP A 112 26.09 10.56 -1.40
CA TRP A 112 25.38 9.58 -2.24
C TRP A 112 24.15 10.21 -2.90
N SER A 113 23.28 10.90 -2.12
CA SER A 113 22.17 11.68 -2.67
C SER A 113 22.66 12.96 -3.33
N LEU A 114 22.04 13.34 -4.46
CA LEU A 114 22.23 14.66 -5.10
C LEU A 114 21.58 15.80 -4.30
N THR A 115 20.57 15.47 -3.48
CA THR A 115 19.82 16.43 -2.65
C THR A 115 19.64 15.88 -1.23
N PRO A 116 20.69 15.92 -0.37
CA PRO A 116 20.65 15.32 0.97
C PRO A 116 19.48 15.81 1.82
N ALA A 117 19.14 17.09 1.78
CA ALA A 117 18.01 17.63 2.55
C ALA A 117 16.65 17.01 2.14
N ALA A 118 16.42 16.78 0.84
CA ALA A 118 15.22 16.11 0.37
C ALA A 118 15.21 14.62 0.77
N THR A 119 16.38 13.97 0.77
CA THR A 119 16.52 12.58 1.22
C THR A 119 16.26 12.44 2.71
N GLU A 120 16.70 13.39 3.52
CA GLU A 120 16.41 13.45 4.94
C GLU A 120 14.91 13.57 5.19
N ARG A 121 14.21 14.51 4.53
CA ARG A 121 12.74 14.61 4.61
C ARG A 121 12.04 13.31 4.19
N GLY A 122 12.48 12.70 3.08
CA GLY A 122 11.96 11.42 2.61
C GLY A 122 12.19 10.27 3.62
N MET A 123 13.30 10.28 4.35
CA MET A 123 13.56 9.32 5.43
C MET A 123 12.60 9.52 6.61
N TRP A 124 12.39 10.75 7.06
CA TRP A 124 11.47 11.05 8.14
C TRP A 124 10.01 10.75 7.78
N ALA A 125 9.62 10.90 6.52
CA ALA A 125 8.29 10.55 6.02
C ALA A 125 7.95 9.05 6.19
N LEU A 126 8.93 8.17 6.39
CA LEU A 126 8.70 6.74 6.67
C LEU A 126 8.23 6.47 8.11
N LEU A 127 8.40 7.42 9.05
CA LEU A 127 8.10 7.20 10.48
C LEU A 127 6.65 6.81 10.77
N PRO A 128 5.60 7.47 10.23
CA PRO A 128 4.22 7.06 10.47
C PRO A 128 3.92 5.64 9.99
N ALA A 129 4.48 5.24 8.84
CA ALA A 129 4.33 3.89 8.32
C ALA A 129 5.06 2.85 9.18
N LEU A 130 6.29 3.13 9.59
CA LEU A 130 7.08 2.25 10.43
C LEU A 130 6.44 2.09 11.83
N ALA A 131 5.96 3.19 12.42
CA ALA A 131 5.23 3.17 13.68
C ALA A 131 3.95 2.34 13.58
N SER A 132 3.16 2.55 12.53
CA SER A 132 1.94 1.80 12.27
C SER A 132 2.21 0.31 12.04
N PHE A 133 3.28 -0.02 11.33
CA PHE A 133 3.74 -1.38 11.08
C PHE A 133 4.12 -2.10 12.38
N LEU A 134 5.04 -1.53 13.17
CA LEU A 134 5.49 -2.15 14.41
C LEU A 134 4.37 -2.24 15.44
N ALA A 135 3.54 -1.21 15.55
CA ALA A 135 2.39 -1.23 16.44
C ALA A 135 1.41 -2.34 16.07
N ALA A 136 1.06 -2.47 14.79
CA ALA A 136 0.17 -3.53 14.32
C ALA A 136 0.76 -4.95 14.51
N CYS A 137 2.09 -5.10 14.42
CA CYS A 137 2.78 -6.36 14.76
C CYS A 137 2.63 -6.73 16.24
N ALA A 138 2.65 -5.73 17.15
CA ALA A 138 2.58 -5.94 18.59
C ALA A 138 1.15 -6.10 19.14
N LEU A 139 0.11 -5.85 18.31
CA LEU A 139 -1.29 -5.99 18.72
C LEU A 139 -1.69 -7.45 18.94
N GLU A 140 -2.56 -7.67 19.91
CA GLU A 140 -3.22 -8.97 20.13
C GLU A 140 -4.24 -9.29 19.00
N PRO A 141 -4.62 -10.57 18.82
CA PRO A 141 -5.56 -11.00 17.76
C PRO A 141 -6.89 -10.24 17.76
N ARG A 142 -7.43 -9.91 18.93
CA ARG A 142 -8.67 -9.12 19.05
C ARG A 142 -8.46 -7.67 18.64
N GLN A 143 -7.35 -7.08 19.08
CA GLN A 143 -6.99 -5.70 18.76
C GLN A 143 -6.70 -5.52 17.26
N ARG A 144 -6.03 -6.50 16.60
CA ARG A 144 -5.81 -6.49 15.14
C ARG A 144 -7.13 -6.45 14.37
N ARG A 145 -8.12 -7.25 14.79
CA ARG A 145 -9.46 -7.19 14.20
C ARG A 145 -10.09 -5.80 14.38
N THR A 146 -10.00 -5.22 15.58
CA THR A 146 -10.51 -3.87 15.85
C THR A 146 -9.77 -2.83 14.99
N LEU A 147 -8.45 -2.95 14.84
CA LEU A 147 -7.68 -2.08 13.95
C LEU A 147 -8.19 -2.12 12.50
N LEU A 148 -8.46 -3.31 11.94
CA LEU A 148 -9.02 -3.44 10.60
C LEU A 148 -10.42 -2.82 10.49
N GLN A 149 -11.23 -2.88 11.55
CA GLN A 149 -12.51 -2.19 11.60
C GLN A 149 -12.34 -0.67 11.64
N ILE A 150 -11.33 -0.16 12.38
CA ILE A 150 -10.99 1.27 12.41
C ILE A 150 -10.54 1.74 11.02
N VAL A 151 -9.65 1.01 10.34
CA VAL A 151 -9.23 1.35 8.98
C VAL A 151 -10.43 1.36 8.02
N LEU A 152 -11.32 0.37 8.10
CA LEU A 152 -12.55 0.34 7.30
C LEU A 152 -13.45 1.56 7.61
N ALA A 153 -13.58 1.94 8.88
CA ALA A 153 -14.35 3.12 9.28
C ALA A 153 -13.74 4.42 8.75
N LEU A 154 -12.40 4.55 8.74
CA LEU A 154 -11.70 5.69 8.15
C LEU A 154 -11.92 5.79 6.64
N VAL A 155 -11.89 4.66 5.92
CA VAL A 155 -12.24 4.62 4.50
C VAL A 155 -13.68 5.05 4.28
N LEU A 156 -14.64 4.55 5.07
CA LEU A 156 -16.05 4.92 4.94
C LEU A 156 -16.28 6.40 5.28
N PHE A 157 -15.60 6.92 6.30
CA PHE A 157 -15.62 8.34 6.63
C PHE A 157 -15.11 9.19 5.46
N ASN A 158 -13.98 8.81 4.86
CA ASN A 158 -13.42 9.50 3.71
C ASN A 158 -14.37 9.46 2.49
N VAL A 159 -15.05 8.33 2.25
CA VAL A 159 -16.08 8.23 1.20
C VAL A 159 -17.27 9.13 1.50
N ALA A 160 -17.76 9.14 2.73
CA ALA A 160 -18.84 10.03 3.14
C ALA A 160 -18.44 11.51 2.98
N PHE A 161 -17.21 11.84 3.34
CA PHE A 161 -16.63 13.17 3.15
C PHE A 161 -16.51 13.52 1.65
N ALA A 162 -16.12 12.58 0.78
CA ALA A 162 -16.08 12.78 -0.67
C ALA A 162 -17.48 13.10 -1.24
N PHE A 163 -18.52 12.39 -0.79
CA PHE A 163 -19.91 12.72 -1.15
C PHE A 163 -20.33 14.11 -0.68
N PHE A 164 -19.97 14.47 0.56
CA PHE A 164 -20.23 15.82 1.09
C PHE A 164 -19.53 16.88 0.22
N GLN A 165 -18.26 16.71 -0.11
CA GLN A 165 -17.50 17.64 -0.96
C GLN A 165 -18.09 17.75 -2.36
N ALA A 166 -18.49 16.64 -2.98
CA ALA A 166 -19.10 16.61 -4.30
C ALA A 166 -20.48 17.33 -4.36
N GLY A 167 -21.19 17.40 -3.23
CA GLY A 167 -22.46 18.11 -3.09
C GLY A 167 -22.32 19.63 -2.88
N LEU A 168 -21.09 20.15 -2.64
CA LEU A 168 -20.87 21.58 -2.43
C LEU A 168 -20.67 22.33 -3.75
N PRO A 169 -21.09 23.62 -3.84
CA PRO A 169 -20.74 24.48 -4.96
C PRO A 169 -19.22 24.55 -5.18
N PRO A 170 -18.74 24.74 -6.43
CA PRO A 170 -17.32 24.78 -6.75
C PRO A 170 -16.54 25.88 -5.98
N ASP A 171 -17.18 26.99 -5.69
CA ASP A 171 -16.64 28.15 -4.99
C ASP A 171 -16.86 28.13 -3.46
N SER A 172 -17.37 27.02 -2.92
CA SER A 172 -17.63 26.89 -1.48
C SER A 172 -16.35 26.93 -0.66
N ALA A 173 -16.30 27.80 0.38
CA ALA A 173 -15.22 27.84 1.36
C ALA A 173 -15.09 26.53 2.20
N LEU A 174 -16.09 25.64 2.14
CA LEU A 174 -16.06 24.36 2.80
C LEU A 174 -15.41 23.27 1.94
N ARG A 175 -15.08 23.56 0.67
CA ARG A 175 -14.27 22.64 -0.14
C ARG A 175 -12.84 22.65 0.36
N LEU A 176 -12.36 21.44 0.73
CA LEU A 176 -10.98 21.20 1.03
C LEU A 176 -10.17 21.31 -0.23
N TYR A 177 -9.26 21.87 -0.62
CA TYR A 177 -8.49 21.83 -1.89
C TYR A 177 -9.22 22.47 -3.07
N GLN A 178 -9.53 23.76 -2.92
CA GLN A 178 -10.21 24.55 -3.94
C GLN A 178 -9.47 24.60 -5.30
N ASP A 179 -8.15 24.47 -5.29
CA ASP A 179 -7.30 24.53 -6.50
C ASP A 179 -7.26 23.19 -7.28
N PHE A 180 -7.83 22.12 -6.74
CA PHE A 180 -7.88 20.83 -7.40
C PHE A 180 -9.27 20.53 -7.91
N SER A 181 -9.41 20.36 -9.23
CA SER A 181 -10.67 20.13 -9.93
C SER A 181 -11.39 18.82 -9.62
N ASN A 182 -10.94 18.09 -8.59
CA ASN A 182 -11.39 16.74 -8.34
C ASN A 182 -12.50 16.68 -7.30
N ASP A 183 -13.74 16.51 -7.77
CA ASP A 183 -14.93 16.52 -6.94
C ASP A 183 -15.07 15.29 -6.03
N PHE A 184 -14.39 14.17 -6.27
CA PHE A 184 -14.57 12.93 -5.53
C PHE A 184 -13.30 12.34 -4.89
N GLY A 185 -12.28 13.15 -4.65
CA GLY A 185 -11.03 12.76 -3.99
C GLY A 185 -11.13 12.58 -2.47
N GLY A 186 -12.12 13.21 -1.85
CA GLY A 186 -12.28 13.22 -0.39
C GLY A 186 -11.09 13.86 0.30
N LEU A 187 -10.58 13.21 1.36
CA LEU A 187 -9.38 13.65 2.08
C LEU A 187 -8.08 13.38 1.30
N LEU A 188 -8.13 12.57 0.25
CA LEU A 188 -6.94 12.12 -0.49
C LEU A 188 -6.65 12.96 -1.75
N VAL A 189 -7.52 13.90 -2.12
CA VAL A 189 -7.41 14.77 -3.30
C VAL A 189 -7.33 14.01 -4.63
N ASN A 190 -6.37 13.09 -4.76
CA ASN A 190 -6.14 12.28 -5.95
C ASN A 190 -7.19 11.15 -6.03
N THR A 191 -7.95 11.10 -7.14
CA THR A 191 -8.99 10.08 -7.40
C THR A 191 -8.43 8.67 -7.47
N ASN A 192 -7.20 8.48 -7.93
CA ASN A 192 -6.55 7.18 -7.93
C ASN A 192 -6.28 6.70 -6.50
N HIS A 193 -5.85 7.61 -5.61
CA HIS A 193 -5.68 7.31 -4.18
C HIS A 193 -7.03 6.99 -3.52
N GLN A 194 -8.09 7.71 -3.89
CA GLN A 194 -9.46 7.44 -3.44
C GLN A 194 -9.93 6.03 -3.87
N ALA A 195 -9.69 5.66 -5.13
CA ALA A 195 -9.97 4.32 -5.61
C ALA A 195 -9.18 3.26 -4.85
N THR A 196 -7.89 3.51 -4.60
CA THR A 196 -7.04 2.64 -3.78
C THR A 196 -7.63 2.44 -2.38
N ALA A 197 -8.04 3.51 -1.71
CA ALA A 197 -8.68 3.45 -0.40
C ALA A 197 -9.97 2.64 -0.42
N CYS A 198 -10.82 2.83 -1.42
CA CYS A 198 -12.05 2.03 -1.60
C CYS A 198 -11.75 0.54 -1.82
N ILE A 199 -10.72 0.20 -2.60
CA ILE A 199 -10.30 -1.18 -2.82
C ILE A 199 -9.78 -1.81 -1.51
N ILE A 200 -8.94 -1.09 -0.75
CA ILE A 200 -8.50 -1.53 0.59
C ILE A 200 -9.72 -1.80 1.46
N GLY A 201 -10.64 -0.84 1.58
CA GLY A 201 -11.85 -0.99 2.39
C GLY A 201 -12.73 -2.16 1.97
N MET A 202 -12.94 -2.35 0.66
CA MET A 202 -13.69 -3.49 0.11
C MET A 202 -13.07 -4.83 0.50
N VAL A 203 -11.77 -4.96 0.33
CA VAL A 203 -11.04 -6.21 0.66
C VAL A 203 -11.06 -6.47 2.17
N LEU A 204 -10.88 -5.44 3.01
CA LEU A 204 -11.00 -5.57 4.45
C LEU A 204 -12.41 -5.96 4.89
N ALA A 205 -13.43 -5.38 4.28
CA ALA A 205 -14.82 -5.77 4.54
C ALA A 205 -15.07 -7.24 4.20
N LEU A 206 -14.55 -7.76 3.08
CA LEU A 206 -14.62 -9.19 2.75
C LEU A 206 -13.88 -10.07 3.78
N GLY A 207 -12.70 -9.66 4.23
CA GLY A 207 -11.96 -10.36 5.28
C GLY A 207 -12.73 -10.41 6.61
N LEU A 208 -13.30 -9.28 7.03
CA LEU A 208 -14.13 -9.18 8.24
C LEU A 208 -15.44 -9.96 8.09
N ALA A 209 -16.05 -10.02 6.89
CA ALA A 209 -17.19 -10.86 6.60
C ALA A 209 -16.87 -12.35 6.78
N ALA A 210 -15.75 -12.80 6.23
CA ALA A 210 -15.31 -14.19 6.35
C ALA A 210 -14.96 -14.55 7.80
N GLU A 211 -14.29 -13.67 8.53
CA GLU A 211 -14.00 -13.83 9.98
C GLU A 211 -15.29 -13.89 10.80
N ALA A 212 -16.23 -12.99 10.54
CA ALA A 212 -17.53 -12.98 11.20
C ALA A 212 -18.32 -14.31 10.94
N ARG A 213 -18.30 -14.80 9.70
CA ARG A 213 -18.92 -16.08 9.37
C ARG A 213 -18.31 -17.26 10.14
N LEU A 214 -16.97 -17.28 10.29
CA LEU A 214 -16.32 -18.32 11.11
C LEU A 214 -16.72 -18.23 12.58
N ARG A 215 -17.00 -17.03 13.10
CA ARG A 215 -17.51 -16.82 14.48
C ARG A 215 -18.98 -17.24 14.63
N GLU A 216 -19.82 -16.94 13.64
CA GLU A 216 -21.21 -17.41 13.59
C GLU A 216 -21.29 -18.92 13.64
N LEU A 217 -20.45 -19.62 12.84
CA LEU A 217 -20.39 -21.07 12.83
C LEU A 217 -19.97 -21.69 14.17
N ARG A 218 -19.33 -20.91 15.04
CA ARG A 218 -18.95 -21.29 16.41
C ARG A 218 -19.93 -20.84 17.48
N GLY A 219 -21.01 -20.17 17.09
CA GLY A 219 -21.98 -19.61 18.01
C GLY A 219 -21.50 -18.37 18.77
N GLU A 220 -20.37 -17.75 18.38
CA GLU A 220 -19.81 -16.55 19.00
C GLU A 220 -20.52 -15.26 18.56
N LEU A 221 -21.26 -15.30 17.45
CA LEU A 221 -22.02 -14.18 16.90
C LEU A 221 -23.41 -14.65 16.46
N PRO A 222 -24.40 -13.73 16.48
CA PRO A 222 -25.72 -14.00 15.91
C PRO A 222 -25.61 -14.37 14.42
N PRO A 223 -26.56 -15.21 13.89
CA PRO A 223 -26.62 -15.54 12.47
C PRO A 223 -26.73 -14.26 11.62
N HIS A 224 -26.18 -14.33 10.41
CA HIS A 224 -26.24 -13.25 9.40
C HIS A 224 -25.45 -11.98 9.73
N HIS A 225 -24.63 -11.94 10.79
CA HIS A 225 -23.79 -10.79 11.12
C HIS A 225 -22.78 -10.43 10.01
N HIS A 226 -22.27 -11.45 9.28
CA HIS A 226 -21.34 -11.27 8.17
C HIS A 226 -21.93 -10.46 7.00
N TRP A 227 -23.26 -10.45 6.81
CA TRP A 227 -23.93 -9.71 5.75
C TRP A 227 -23.70 -8.20 5.82
N ARG A 228 -23.50 -7.65 7.03
CA ARG A 228 -23.16 -6.22 7.20
C ARG A 228 -21.87 -5.85 6.46
N TYR A 229 -20.86 -6.68 6.63
CA TYR A 229 -19.57 -6.47 5.96
C TYR A 229 -19.65 -6.75 4.46
N LEU A 230 -20.43 -7.74 4.03
CA LEU A 230 -20.68 -7.96 2.60
C LEU A 230 -21.39 -6.76 1.96
N GLY A 231 -22.36 -6.17 2.65
CA GLY A 231 -23.02 -4.93 2.20
C GLY A 231 -22.05 -3.77 2.05
N LEU A 232 -21.13 -3.59 3.03
CA LEU A 232 -20.07 -2.57 2.94
C LEU A 232 -19.09 -2.86 1.80
N ALA A 233 -18.74 -4.13 1.55
CA ALA A 233 -17.88 -4.49 0.42
C ALA A 233 -18.54 -4.16 -0.93
N VAL A 234 -19.83 -4.45 -1.09
CA VAL A 234 -20.62 -4.10 -2.29
C VAL A 234 -20.72 -2.59 -2.43
N PHE A 235 -21.00 -1.86 -1.35
CA PHE A 235 -21.05 -0.40 -1.37
C PHE A 235 -19.72 0.19 -1.85
N LEU A 236 -18.60 -0.22 -1.28
CA LEU A 236 -17.28 0.28 -1.68
C LEU A 236 -16.91 -0.10 -3.12
N LEU A 237 -17.29 -1.30 -3.58
CA LEU A 237 -17.15 -1.70 -4.98
C LEU A 237 -17.89 -0.73 -5.93
N LEU A 238 -19.12 -0.33 -5.57
CA LEU A 238 -19.93 0.60 -6.37
C LEU A 238 -19.42 2.05 -6.30
N VAL A 239 -18.65 2.40 -5.27
CA VAL A 239 -18.03 3.73 -5.13
C VAL A 239 -16.79 3.88 -6.01
N VAL A 240 -16.04 2.80 -6.31
CA VAL A 240 -14.81 2.89 -7.12
C VAL A 240 -15.02 3.63 -8.47
N PRO A 241 -16.06 3.37 -9.27
CA PRO A 241 -16.29 4.10 -10.52
C PRO A 241 -16.52 5.61 -10.31
N LEU A 242 -17.07 6.03 -9.17
CA LEU A 242 -17.30 7.46 -8.87
C LEU A 242 -15.99 8.23 -8.70
N SER A 243 -14.90 7.54 -8.34
CA SER A 243 -13.58 8.15 -8.29
C SER A 243 -13.02 8.51 -9.67
N THR A 244 -13.66 8.08 -10.78
CA THR A 244 -13.17 8.24 -12.15
C THR A 244 -11.80 7.64 -12.43
N SER A 245 -11.23 6.89 -11.48
CA SER A 245 -9.94 6.21 -11.62
C SER A 245 -10.05 4.99 -12.54
N ARG A 246 -9.49 5.08 -13.73
CA ARG A 246 -9.45 3.97 -14.70
C ARG A 246 -8.67 2.78 -14.13
N ALA A 247 -7.50 3.05 -13.56
CA ALA A 247 -6.68 2.05 -12.89
C ALA A 247 -7.42 1.37 -11.74
N GLY A 248 -8.14 2.14 -10.91
CA GLY A 248 -8.99 1.62 -9.85
C GLY A 248 -10.06 0.66 -10.38
N MET A 249 -10.74 1.01 -11.47
CA MET A 249 -11.75 0.13 -12.11
C MET A 249 -11.16 -1.18 -12.64
N VAL A 250 -9.94 -1.14 -13.18
CA VAL A 250 -9.25 -2.35 -13.66
C VAL A 250 -8.79 -3.24 -12.51
N ILE A 251 -8.28 -2.65 -11.42
CA ILE A 251 -7.71 -3.38 -10.29
C ILE A 251 -8.79 -3.96 -9.36
N VAL A 252 -9.95 -3.30 -9.21
CA VAL A 252 -10.97 -3.70 -8.24
C VAL A 252 -11.52 -5.10 -8.48
N LEU A 253 -11.72 -5.49 -9.75
CA LEU A 253 -12.28 -6.80 -10.09
C LEU A 253 -11.31 -7.97 -9.79
N PRO A 254 -10.03 -7.94 -10.21
CA PRO A 254 -9.05 -8.93 -9.75
C PRO A 254 -8.90 -8.97 -8.24
N ALA A 255 -8.85 -7.80 -7.56
CA ALA A 255 -8.74 -7.74 -6.11
C ALA A 255 -9.95 -8.40 -5.43
N LEU A 256 -11.17 -8.14 -5.91
CA LEU A 256 -12.39 -8.80 -5.44
C LEU A 256 -12.31 -10.32 -5.61
N ALA A 257 -11.95 -10.79 -6.82
CA ALA A 257 -11.87 -12.21 -7.12
C ALA A 257 -10.86 -12.94 -6.22
N VAL A 258 -9.65 -12.37 -6.10
CA VAL A 258 -8.59 -12.93 -5.25
C VAL A 258 -9.01 -12.88 -3.77
N ALA A 259 -9.62 -11.78 -3.30
CA ALA A 259 -10.11 -11.68 -1.93
C ALA A 259 -11.16 -12.73 -1.60
N LEU A 260 -12.16 -12.94 -2.47
CA LEU A 260 -13.20 -13.96 -2.28
C LEU A 260 -12.61 -15.38 -2.18
N VAL A 261 -11.58 -15.69 -2.98
CA VAL A 261 -10.90 -16.99 -2.96
C VAL A 261 -10.01 -17.13 -1.72
N MET A 262 -9.16 -16.14 -1.45
CA MET A 262 -8.18 -16.21 -0.35
C MET A 262 -8.84 -16.17 1.03
N THR A 263 -9.96 -15.47 1.17
CA THR A 263 -10.75 -15.45 2.42
C THR A 263 -11.67 -16.68 2.57
N GLY A 264 -11.79 -17.52 1.53
CA GLY A 264 -12.64 -18.72 1.55
C GLY A 264 -14.14 -18.43 1.44
N LEU A 265 -14.54 -17.18 1.18
CA LEU A 265 -15.95 -16.84 0.86
C LEU A 265 -16.39 -17.50 -0.45
N LEU A 266 -15.48 -17.64 -1.41
CA LEU A 266 -15.68 -18.38 -2.64
C LEU A 266 -14.87 -19.69 -2.62
N GLN A 267 -15.57 -20.83 -2.60
CA GLN A 267 -14.93 -22.16 -2.60
C GLN A 267 -14.75 -22.67 -4.03
N LEU A 268 -13.64 -22.31 -4.66
CA LEU A 268 -13.34 -22.61 -6.06
C LEU A 268 -13.51 -24.10 -6.41
N ARG A 269 -13.11 -25.02 -5.51
CA ARG A 269 -13.29 -26.47 -5.69
C ARG A 269 -14.76 -26.88 -5.83
N LYS A 270 -15.69 -26.22 -5.12
CA LYS A 270 -17.14 -26.49 -5.24
C LYS A 270 -17.70 -25.94 -6.55
N ILE A 271 -17.18 -24.80 -7.02
CA ILE A 271 -17.57 -24.19 -8.29
C ILE A 271 -17.10 -25.05 -9.45
N LEU A 272 -15.83 -25.45 -9.45
CA LEU A 272 -15.24 -26.27 -10.52
C LEU A 272 -15.90 -27.65 -10.65
N ARG A 273 -16.50 -28.20 -9.58
CA ARG A 273 -17.28 -29.44 -9.62
C ARG A 273 -18.68 -29.28 -10.23
N ARG A 274 -19.18 -28.05 -10.35
CA ARG A 274 -20.52 -27.77 -10.91
C ARG A 274 -20.37 -27.16 -12.28
N ARG A 275 -20.53 -27.95 -13.37
CA ARG A 275 -20.39 -27.50 -14.77
C ARG A 275 -21.13 -26.19 -15.06
N ARG A 276 -22.36 -26.00 -14.53
CA ARG A 276 -23.16 -24.77 -14.70
C ARG A 276 -22.47 -23.54 -14.11
N LEU A 277 -21.82 -23.66 -12.94
CA LEU A 277 -21.11 -22.54 -12.31
C LEU A 277 -19.81 -22.21 -13.02
N VAL A 278 -19.14 -23.20 -13.64
CA VAL A 278 -17.97 -22.96 -14.49
C VAL A 278 -18.35 -22.15 -15.72
N VAL A 279 -19.47 -22.48 -16.37
CA VAL A 279 -19.99 -21.73 -17.53
C VAL A 279 -20.33 -20.29 -17.15
N VAL A 280 -20.99 -20.09 -15.99
CA VAL A 280 -21.31 -18.74 -15.49
C VAL A 280 -20.03 -17.97 -15.16
N ALA A 281 -19.03 -18.60 -14.52
CA ALA A 281 -17.75 -17.96 -14.20
C ALA A 281 -16.96 -17.60 -15.46
N LEU A 282 -16.96 -18.47 -16.48
CA LEU A 282 -16.36 -18.18 -17.79
C LEU A 282 -17.10 -17.05 -18.50
N GLY A 283 -18.44 -17.06 -18.48
CA GLY A 283 -19.25 -15.96 -19.04
C GLY A 283 -18.98 -14.63 -18.35
N ALA A 284 -18.89 -14.61 -17.02
CA ALA A 284 -18.54 -13.43 -16.24
C ALA A 284 -17.11 -12.95 -16.57
N LEU A 285 -16.15 -13.87 -16.73
CA LEU A 285 -14.78 -13.55 -17.14
C LEU A 285 -14.74 -12.95 -18.54
N VAL A 286 -15.47 -13.53 -19.50
CA VAL A 286 -15.59 -12.99 -20.87
C VAL A 286 -16.20 -11.60 -20.86
N MET A 287 -17.28 -11.40 -20.10
CA MET A 287 -17.92 -10.07 -19.95
C MET A 287 -16.98 -9.06 -19.28
N ALA A 288 -16.20 -9.49 -18.27
CA ALA A 288 -15.19 -8.65 -17.65
C ALA A 288 -14.08 -8.28 -18.65
N VAL A 289 -13.59 -9.23 -19.45
CA VAL A 289 -12.59 -8.98 -20.50
C VAL A 289 -13.14 -8.04 -21.58
N ILE A 290 -14.40 -8.22 -22.00
CA ILE A 290 -15.08 -7.31 -22.97
C ILE A 290 -15.22 -5.92 -22.36
N GLY A 291 -15.66 -5.82 -21.11
CA GLY A 291 -15.79 -4.55 -20.39
C GLY A 291 -14.44 -3.84 -20.21
N ILE A 292 -13.39 -4.58 -19.87
CA ILE A 292 -12.01 -4.07 -19.80
C ILE A 292 -11.54 -3.61 -21.17
N ARG A 293 -11.77 -4.41 -22.23
CA ARG A 293 -11.40 -4.03 -23.60
C ARG A 293 -12.15 -2.80 -24.09
N ALA A 294 -13.45 -2.72 -23.84
CA ALA A 294 -14.25 -1.52 -24.14
C ALA A 294 -13.77 -0.30 -23.34
N GLY A 295 -13.42 -0.49 -22.06
CA GLY A 295 -12.81 0.54 -21.23
C GLY A 295 -11.45 1.00 -21.74
N ILE A 296 -10.59 0.06 -22.19
CA ILE A 296 -9.29 0.37 -22.80
C ILE A 296 -9.47 1.16 -24.10
N GLY A 297 -10.42 0.80 -24.96
CA GLY A 297 -10.71 1.58 -26.17
C GLY A 297 -11.20 3.02 -25.87
N TRP A 298 -11.82 3.23 -24.73
CA TRP A 298 -12.11 4.58 -24.20
C TRP A 298 -10.84 5.29 -23.66
N MET A 299 -9.81 4.54 -23.31
CA MET A 299 -8.53 5.01 -22.76
C MET A 299 -7.55 5.47 -23.85
N GLU A 300 -7.67 5.01 -25.09
CA GLU A 300 -6.72 5.30 -26.17
C GLU A 300 -6.69 6.79 -26.62
N VAL A 301 -7.50 7.65 -26.05
CA VAL A 301 -7.66 9.06 -26.46
C VAL A 301 -7.29 10.06 -25.35
N ASP A 302 -6.64 9.62 -24.24
CA ASP A 302 -6.35 10.53 -23.14
C ASP A 302 -4.87 10.97 -23.11
N ALA A 303 -4.63 12.23 -23.51
CA ALA A 303 -3.34 12.88 -23.48
C ALA A 303 -2.64 12.81 -22.09
N LEU A 304 -3.43 12.69 -20.99
CA LEU A 304 -2.87 12.54 -19.63
C LEU A 304 -2.26 11.16 -19.39
N GLU A 305 -2.83 10.08 -19.93
CA GLU A 305 -2.27 8.73 -19.80
C GLU A 305 -0.97 8.60 -20.61
N GLU A 306 -0.94 9.17 -21.81
CA GLU A 306 0.27 9.22 -22.64
C GLU A 306 1.37 10.02 -21.93
N LEU A 307 1.01 11.14 -21.30
CA LEU A 307 1.93 11.97 -20.51
C LEU A 307 2.50 11.19 -19.31
N ARG A 308 1.69 10.45 -18.57
CA ARG A 308 2.13 9.59 -17.45
C ARG A 308 3.11 8.52 -17.91
N HIS A 309 2.81 7.86 -19.03
CA HIS A 309 3.71 6.87 -19.60
C HIS A 309 5.05 7.49 -20.01
N THR A 310 5.01 8.67 -20.60
CA THR A 310 6.21 9.42 -21.00
C THR A 310 7.03 9.86 -19.79
N MET A 311 6.39 10.33 -18.70
CA MET A 311 7.05 10.66 -17.43
C MET A 311 7.73 9.43 -16.81
N ALA A 312 7.04 8.28 -16.76
CA ALA A 312 7.61 7.05 -16.24
C ALA A 312 8.81 6.57 -17.06
N THR A 313 8.72 6.66 -18.39
CA THR A 313 9.81 6.30 -19.31
C THR A 313 11.02 7.23 -19.13
N ALA A 314 10.80 8.52 -18.96
CA ALA A 314 11.86 9.49 -18.66
C ALA A 314 12.51 9.18 -17.30
N ALA A 315 11.71 8.88 -16.26
CA ALA A 315 12.25 8.49 -14.95
C ALA A 315 13.11 7.22 -15.01
N LEU A 316 12.72 6.21 -15.82
CA LEU A 316 13.53 5.02 -16.05
C LEU A 316 14.86 5.35 -16.73
N ALA A 317 14.85 6.22 -17.72
CA ALA A 317 16.05 6.66 -18.43
C ALA A 317 17.00 7.45 -17.51
N ILE A 318 16.48 8.37 -16.71
CA ILE A 318 17.25 9.13 -15.72
C ILE A 318 17.84 8.17 -14.68
N GLY A 319 17.05 7.21 -14.17
CA GLY A 319 17.54 6.19 -13.24
C GLY A 319 18.66 5.34 -13.81
N LYS A 320 18.64 5.04 -15.11
CA LYS A 320 19.75 4.36 -15.80
C LYS A 320 21.01 5.23 -15.84
N ALA A 321 20.87 6.53 -16.04
CA ALA A 321 22.00 7.47 -16.06
C ALA A 321 22.57 7.73 -14.66
N GLU A 322 21.75 7.59 -13.59
CA GLU A 322 22.15 7.71 -12.19
C GLU A 322 22.59 6.37 -11.56
N ALA A 323 22.50 5.25 -12.29
CA ALA A 323 22.92 3.94 -11.78
C ALA A 323 24.43 3.90 -11.53
N PRO A 324 24.89 3.17 -10.48
CA PRO A 324 24.13 2.29 -9.58
C PRO A 324 23.47 3.01 -8.38
N LEU A 325 23.80 4.29 -8.16
CA LEU A 325 23.52 5.00 -6.92
C LEU A 325 22.05 5.48 -6.81
N GLY A 326 21.43 5.88 -7.92
CA GLY A 326 20.20 6.65 -7.93
C GLY A 326 20.46 8.12 -7.57
N SER A 327 19.48 8.99 -7.76
CA SER A 327 19.60 10.43 -7.50
C SER A 327 19.41 10.82 -6.01
N GLY A 328 18.85 9.93 -5.20
CA GLY A 328 18.49 10.15 -3.79
C GLY A 328 16.97 10.06 -3.56
N VAL A 329 16.53 9.39 -2.50
CA VAL A 329 15.11 9.39 -2.11
C VAL A 329 14.65 10.82 -1.86
N GLY A 330 13.48 11.22 -2.39
CA GLY A 330 13.00 12.62 -2.29
C GLY A 330 13.53 13.56 -3.35
N SER A 331 14.54 13.19 -4.15
CA SER A 331 15.16 14.04 -5.16
C SER A 331 14.41 14.07 -6.50
N PHE A 332 13.22 13.44 -6.60
CA PHE A 332 12.55 13.26 -7.88
C PHE A 332 12.39 14.59 -8.63
N VAL A 333 11.77 15.59 -8.02
CA VAL A 333 11.48 16.87 -8.69
C VAL A 333 12.74 17.52 -9.25
N PRO A 334 13.77 17.87 -8.44
CA PRO A 334 14.95 18.57 -8.97
C PRO A 334 15.74 17.72 -9.99
N ALA A 335 15.86 16.41 -9.79
CA ALA A 335 16.58 15.53 -10.71
C ALA A 335 15.80 15.32 -12.02
N PHE A 336 14.47 15.24 -11.95
CA PHE A 336 13.62 15.12 -13.13
C PHE A 336 13.61 16.43 -13.93
N GLU A 337 13.42 17.57 -13.29
CA GLU A 337 13.45 18.87 -13.97
C GLU A 337 14.79 19.15 -14.66
N GLN A 338 15.89 18.73 -14.06
CA GLN A 338 17.22 18.87 -14.66
C GLN A 338 17.39 18.01 -15.93
N ALA A 339 16.97 16.74 -15.87
CA ALA A 339 17.34 15.73 -16.86
C ALA A 339 16.21 15.33 -17.82
N ALA A 340 14.95 15.72 -17.55
CA ALA A 340 13.81 15.37 -18.40
C ALA A 340 13.87 16.06 -19.78
N PRO A 341 13.33 15.43 -20.82
CA PRO A 341 13.17 16.04 -22.14
C PRO A 341 12.39 17.37 -22.08
N LEU A 342 12.71 18.31 -22.96
CA LEU A 342 12.02 19.61 -23.02
C LEU A 342 10.50 19.49 -23.18
N SER A 343 10.02 18.44 -23.86
CA SER A 343 8.58 18.14 -24.00
C SER A 343 7.87 17.87 -22.67
N LEU A 344 8.59 17.53 -21.61
CA LEU A 344 8.08 17.30 -20.28
C LEU A 344 8.32 18.48 -19.31
N LYS A 345 8.96 19.55 -19.76
CA LYS A 345 9.11 20.79 -18.99
C LYS A 345 7.81 21.60 -19.13
N LEU A 346 6.82 21.23 -18.34
CA LEU A 346 5.49 21.84 -18.34
C LEU A 346 5.51 23.14 -17.53
N PRO A 347 4.52 24.06 -17.72
CA PRO A 347 4.35 25.23 -16.87
C PRO A 347 4.16 24.88 -15.38
N GLN A 348 3.58 23.72 -15.08
CA GLN A 348 3.49 23.15 -13.74
C GLN A 348 4.55 22.05 -13.63
N TYR A 349 5.32 22.06 -12.54
CA TYR A 349 6.34 21.02 -12.32
C TYR A 349 5.70 19.64 -12.15
N VAL A 350 6.43 18.62 -12.61
CA VAL A 350 6.03 17.22 -12.47
C VAL A 350 6.39 16.74 -11.06
N ASN A 351 5.41 16.56 -10.20
CA ASN A 351 5.63 16.17 -8.80
C ASN A 351 6.07 14.71 -8.63
N HIS A 352 5.61 13.80 -9.50
CA HIS A 352 5.91 12.37 -9.46
C HIS A 352 5.93 11.75 -10.86
N ALA A 353 6.59 10.58 -10.98
CA ALA A 353 6.65 9.83 -12.24
C ALA A 353 5.34 9.14 -12.64
N HIS A 354 4.29 9.18 -11.79
CA HIS A 354 3.06 8.39 -11.91
C HIS A 354 3.30 6.88 -12.12
N ASN A 355 4.44 6.41 -11.63
CA ASN A 355 4.83 5.00 -11.56
C ASN A 355 5.86 4.87 -10.42
N GLU A 356 5.44 4.26 -9.29
CA GLU A 356 6.30 4.13 -8.10
C GLU A 356 7.59 3.35 -8.40
N TYR A 357 7.54 2.35 -9.27
CA TYR A 357 8.69 1.51 -9.58
C TYR A 357 9.74 2.28 -10.38
N ALA A 358 9.30 3.07 -11.36
CA ALA A 358 10.17 3.93 -12.15
C ALA A 358 10.80 5.03 -11.29
N GLN A 359 10.00 5.67 -10.42
CA GLN A 359 10.48 6.70 -9.50
C GLN A 359 11.42 6.11 -8.46
N TRP A 360 11.10 4.92 -7.91
CA TRP A 360 11.95 4.24 -6.94
C TRP A 360 13.29 3.84 -7.56
N TRP A 361 13.29 3.30 -8.79
CA TRP A 361 14.51 3.05 -9.56
C TRP A 361 15.35 4.32 -9.73
N MET A 362 14.74 5.40 -10.20
CA MET A 362 15.43 6.67 -10.43
C MET A 362 16.09 7.22 -9.16
N THR A 363 15.37 7.18 -8.04
CA THR A 363 15.82 7.83 -6.80
C THR A 363 16.68 6.91 -5.92
N SER A 364 16.45 5.60 -5.93
CA SER A 364 17.06 4.67 -4.97
C SER A 364 18.13 3.74 -5.58
N GLY A 365 18.24 3.69 -6.91
CA GLY A 365 19.21 2.86 -7.60
C GLY A 365 19.09 1.36 -7.28
N TRP A 366 20.20 0.63 -7.37
CA TRP A 366 20.23 -0.82 -7.12
C TRP A 366 19.91 -1.20 -5.69
N LEU A 367 20.28 -0.38 -4.70
CA LEU A 367 19.96 -0.66 -3.29
C LEU A 367 18.45 -0.62 -3.06
N GLY A 368 17.76 0.35 -3.68
CA GLY A 368 16.30 0.42 -3.64
C GLY A 368 15.64 -0.76 -4.34
N MET A 369 16.18 -1.21 -5.47
CA MET A 369 15.65 -2.40 -6.17
C MET A 369 15.81 -3.68 -5.35
N LEU A 370 16.90 -3.81 -4.57
CA LEU A 370 17.08 -4.91 -3.61
C LEU A 370 15.99 -4.85 -2.51
N ALA A 371 15.71 -3.67 -1.97
CA ALA A 371 14.64 -3.50 -0.98
C ALA A 371 13.26 -3.85 -1.56
N LEU A 372 12.97 -3.43 -2.79
CA LEU A 372 11.74 -3.80 -3.50
C LEU A 372 11.63 -5.31 -3.72
N ALA A 373 12.71 -5.95 -4.16
CA ALA A 373 12.76 -7.41 -4.32
C ALA A 373 12.50 -8.15 -3.00
N ALA A 374 13.03 -7.63 -1.88
CA ALA A 374 12.78 -8.19 -0.56
C ALA A 374 11.30 -8.06 -0.15
N VAL A 375 10.64 -6.91 -0.43
CA VAL A 375 9.20 -6.71 -0.21
C VAL A 375 8.40 -7.73 -1.02
N VAL A 376 8.66 -7.84 -2.33
CA VAL A 376 7.95 -8.77 -3.21
C VAL A 376 8.19 -10.22 -2.76
N GLY A 377 9.43 -10.59 -2.43
CA GLY A 377 9.77 -11.92 -1.93
C GLY A 377 9.03 -12.28 -0.65
N LEU A 378 8.93 -11.33 0.30
CA LEU A 378 8.18 -11.52 1.55
C LEU A 378 6.67 -11.70 1.27
N LEU A 379 6.09 -10.88 0.40
CA LEU A 379 4.67 -10.99 0.03
C LEU A 379 4.37 -12.32 -0.67
N LEU A 380 5.24 -12.78 -1.57
CA LEU A 380 5.09 -14.09 -2.22
C LEU A 380 5.19 -15.24 -1.20
N ALA A 381 6.14 -15.17 -0.26
CA ALA A 381 6.28 -16.16 0.80
C ALA A 381 5.04 -16.21 1.72
N VAL A 382 4.50 -15.03 2.10
CA VAL A 382 3.26 -14.90 2.88
C VAL A 382 2.08 -15.46 2.09
N GLY A 383 1.91 -15.09 0.81
CA GLY A 383 0.86 -15.60 -0.05
C GLY A 383 0.89 -17.13 -0.14
N GLY A 384 2.08 -17.71 -0.40
CA GLY A 384 2.27 -19.17 -0.42
C GLY A 384 1.96 -19.85 0.92
N ARG A 385 2.23 -19.19 2.05
CA ARG A 385 1.86 -19.67 3.39
C ARG A 385 0.34 -19.61 3.60
N LEU A 386 -0.31 -18.52 3.22
CA LEU A 386 -1.75 -18.30 3.40
C LEU A 386 -2.60 -19.28 2.58
N LEU A 387 -2.17 -19.68 1.37
CA LEU A 387 -2.83 -20.71 0.57
C LEU A 387 -2.93 -22.07 1.29
N ARG A 388 -2.03 -22.32 2.26
CA ARG A 388 -1.95 -23.54 3.07
C ARG A 388 -2.43 -23.33 4.50
N SER A 389 -3.06 -22.20 4.79
CA SER A 389 -3.51 -21.81 6.12
C SER A 389 -5.02 -21.73 6.20
N GLU A 390 -5.55 -21.86 7.42
CA GLU A 390 -6.98 -21.73 7.71
C GLU A 390 -7.23 -21.10 9.07
N GLY A 391 -8.47 -20.69 9.32
CA GLY A 391 -8.89 -20.08 10.55
C GLY A 391 -8.94 -18.55 10.49
N ARG A 392 -9.36 -17.93 11.59
CA ARG A 392 -9.67 -16.50 11.67
C ARG A 392 -8.47 -15.59 11.35
N GLN A 393 -7.29 -15.96 11.88
CA GLN A 393 -6.07 -15.18 11.62
C GLN A 393 -5.63 -15.28 10.15
N ALA A 394 -5.75 -16.47 9.54
CA ALA A 394 -5.44 -16.67 8.13
C ALA A 394 -6.31 -15.81 7.21
N VAL A 395 -7.61 -15.69 7.53
CA VAL A 395 -8.57 -14.88 6.75
C VAL A 395 -8.24 -13.38 6.85
N LEU A 396 -7.94 -12.88 8.05
CA LEU A 396 -7.56 -11.47 8.24
C LEU A 396 -6.22 -11.15 7.57
N ALA A 397 -5.23 -12.05 7.70
CA ALA A 397 -3.95 -11.92 7.01
C ALA A 397 -4.12 -11.93 5.49
N ALA A 398 -4.99 -12.80 4.96
CA ALA A 398 -5.28 -12.88 3.53
C ALA A 398 -5.92 -11.59 2.99
N ALA A 399 -6.86 -10.98 3.74
CA ALA A 399 -7.43 -9.69 3.36
C ALA A 399 -6.36 -8.59 3.33
N CYS A 400 -5.51 -8.49 4.35
CA CYS A 400 -4.40 -7.53 4.35
C CYS A 400 -3.43 -7.78 3.18
N TRP A 401 -3.11 -9.04 2.90
CA TRP A 401 -2.24 -9.41 1.77
C TRP A 401 -2.83 -8.96 0.43
N VAL A 402 -4.11 -9.23 0.17
CA VAL A 402 -4.79 -8.81 -1.08
C VAL A 402 -4.84 -7.30 -1.19
N ALA A 403 -5.13 -6.59 -0.09
CA ALA A 403 -5.13 -5.13 -0.07
C ALA A 403 -3.75 -4.56 -0.44
N LEU A 404 -2.66 -5.08 0.13
CA LEU A 404 -1.29 -4.67 -0.19
C LEU A 404 -0.92 -5.00 -1.64
N MET A 405 -1.32 -6.17 -2.16
CA MET A 405 -1.11 -6.52 -3.57
C MET A 405 -1.86 -5.58 -4.52
N ALA A 406 -3.08 -5.15 -4.17
CA ALA A 406 -3.83 -4.17 -4.95
C ALA A 406 -3.15 -2.79 -4.95
N VAL A 407 -2.60 -2.36 -3.81
CA VAL A 407 -1.80 -1.12 -3.74
C VAL A 407 -0.57 -1.21 -4.64
N LEU A 408 0.19 -2.32 -4.58
CA LEU A 408 1.35 -2.51 -5.45
C LEU A 408 0.96 -2.56 -6.94
N ALA A 409 -0.18 -3.17 -7.28
CA ALA A 409 -0.68 -3.13 -8.64
C ALA A 409 -1.02 -1.69 -9.09
N HIS A 410 -1.63 -0.88 -8.22
CA HIS A 410 -1.93 0.53 -8.51
C HIS A 410 -0.67 1.39 -8.61
N SER A 411 0.38 1.05 -7.86
CA SER A 411 1.70 1.71 -7.90
C SER A 411 2.40 1.62 -9.28
N TRP A 412 1.89 0.77 -10.19
CA TRP A 412 2.37 0.70 -11.58
C TRP A 412 1.93 1.89 -12.43
N VAL A 413 0.82 2.54 -12.08
CA VAL A 413 0.18 3.60 -12.88
C VAL A 413 -0.05 4.90 -12.09
N ASP A 414 0.29 4.90 -10.79
CA ASP A 414 0.22 6.08 -9.92
C ASP A 414 1.21 5.94 -8.73
N TYR A 415 1.08 6.79 -7.71
CA TYR A 415 1.98 6.89 -6.56
C TYR A 415 1.25 6.87 -5.20
N PRO A 416 0.41 5.85 -4.90
CA PRO A 416 -0.41 5.83 -3.68
C PRO A 416 0.43 5.82 -2.39
N LEU A 417 1.65 5.28 -2.43
CA LEU A 417 2.55 5.21 -1.28
C LEU A 417 3.36 6.50 -1.03
N ARG A 418 3.05 7.60 -1.72
CA ARG A 418 3.65 8.93 -1.46
C ARG A 418 2.80 9.77 -0.51
N THR A 419 1.59 9.34 -0.16
CA THR A 419 0.79 9.99 0.87
C THR A 419 1.02 9.31 2.22
N LEU A 420 1.18 10.09 3.29
CA LEU A 420 1.34 9.56 4.66
C LEU A 420 0.12 8.73 5.07
N THR A 421 -1.09 9.09 4.61
CA THR A 421 -2.33 8.35 4.83
C THR A 421 -2.25 6.91 4.36
N LEU A 422 -1.95 6.70 3.06
CA LEU A 422 -1.93 5.36 2.49
C LEU A 422 -0.67 4.60 2.93
N MET A 423 0.46 5.29 3.10
CA MET A 423 1.70 4.68 3.57
C MET A 423 1.56 4.15 5.00
N ALA A 424 1.00 4.94 5.94
CA ALA A 424 0.73 4.50 7.32
C ALA A 424 -0.31 3.38 7.37
N THR A 425 -1.36 3.46 6.54
CA THR A 425 -2.38 2.42 6.40
C THR A 425 -1.75 1.11 5.91
N CYS A 426 -0.93 1.15 4.87
CA CYS A 426 -0.21 -0.03 4.37
C CYS A 426 0.76 -0.60 5.40
N GLY A 427 1.45 0.25 6.18
CA GLY A 427 2.25 -0.18 7.31
C GLY A 427 1.43 -0.97 8.33
N ALA A 428 0.27 -0.45 8.74
CA ALA A 428 -0.64 -1.14 9.66
C ALA A 428 -1.13 -2.48 9.08
N LEU A 429 -1.51 -2.52 7.80
CA LEU A 429 -1.95 -3.75 7.13
C LEU A 429 -0.82 -4.79 7.03
N ALA A 430 0.41 -4.36 6.74
CA ALA A 430 1.58 -5.24 6.71
C ALA A 430 1.87 -5.85 8.08
N GLY A 431 1.78 -5.05 9.15
CA GLY A 431 1.94 -5.52 10.51
C GLY A 431 0.89 -6.57 10.91
N VAL A 432 -0.40 -6.28 10.65
CA VAL A 432 -1.49 -7.27 10.88
C VAL A 432 -1.27 -8.53 10.05
N MET A 433 -0.92 -8.40 8.77
CA MET A 433 -0.68 -9.53 7.88
C MET A 433 0.41 -10.46 8.44
N LEU A 434 1.54 -9.93 8.83
CA LEU A 434 2.68 -10.74 9.28
C LEU A 434 2.42 -11.39 10.65
N ALA A 435 1.87 -10.63 11.60
CA ALA A 435 1.54 -11.16 12.91
C ALA A 435 0.47 -12.25 12.81
N ALA A 436 -0.61 -12.02 12.06
CA ALA A 436 -1.68 -12.99 11.86
C ALA A 436 -1.24 -14.23 11.06
N THR A 437 -0.28 -14.07 10.11
CA THR A 437 0.32 -15.20 9.38
C THR A 437 1.11 -16.12 10.32
N GLY A 438 1.80 -15.55 11.32
CA GLY A 438 2.52 -16.31 12.34
C GLY A 438 1.61 -17.21 13.18
N GLU A 439 0.39 -16.75 13.44
CA GLU A 439 -0.62 -17.45 14.27
C GLU A 439 -1.59 -18.32 13.45
N ALA A 440 -1.57 -18.23 12.11
CA ALA A 440 -2.47 -19.00 11.26
C ALA A 440 -2.16 -20.49 11.32
N ARG A 441 -3.21 -21.31 11.54
CA ARG A 441 -3.09 -22.77 11.57
C ARG A 441 -2.80 -23.32 10.17
N LYS A 442 -1.98 -24.36 10.07
CA LYS A 442 -1.82 -25.11 8.82
C LYS A 442 -3.12 -25.86 8.53
N ARG A 443 -3.53 -25.87 7.27
CA ARG A 443 -4.65 -26.72 6.81
C ARG A 443 -4.22 -28.17 6.91
N GLU A 444 -4.98 -28.99 7.64
CA GLU A 444 -4.75 -30.42 7.66
C GLU A 444 -5.07 -31.02 6.29
N PRO A 445 -4.25 -31.96 5.79
CA PRO A 445 -4.57 -32.71 4.57
C PRO A 445 -5.90 -33.45 4.80
N GLN A 446 -6.93 -33.14 4.02
CA GLN A 446 -8.11 -33.99 3.98
C GLN A 446 -7.71 -35.31 3.29
N PHE A 447 -7.36 -36.31 4.06
CA PHE A 447 -7.31 -37.67 3.53
C PHE A 447 -8.71 -38.01 3.00
N PRO A 448 -8.85 -38.60 1.78
CA PRO A 448 -10.14 -39.07 1.34
C PRO A 448 -10.61 -40.14 2.34
N ALA A 449 -11.84 -40.00 2.85
CA ALA A 449 -12.50 -40.91 3.77
C ALA A 449 -12.77 -42.33 3.17
N ALA A 450 -12.00 -42.72 2.15
CA ALA A 450 -12.17 -43.96 1.40
C ALA A 450 -11.41 -45.18 1.97
N LEU A 451 -10.68 -45.02 3.09
CA LEU A 451 -9.91 -46.13 3.67
C LEU A 451 -10.37 -46.55 5.08
N GLU A 452 -11.38 -45.90 5.66
CA GLU A 452 -11.92 -46.33 6.98
C GLU A 452 -12.96 -47.45 6.91
N ASN A 453 -13.44 -47.87 5.71
CA ASN A 453 -14.42 -48.95 5.55
C ASN A 453 -13.83 -50.27 5.03
N ALA A 454 -12.54 -50.47 5.09
CA ALA A 454 -11.93 -51.78 4.89
C ALA A 454 -11.75 -52.44 6.26
N SER A 455 -12.88 -52.86 6.88
CA SER A 455 -12.85 -53.92 7.89
C SER A 455 -12.44 -55.21 7.21
N PRO A 456 -11.41 -55.93 7.70
CA PRO A 456 -11.18 -57.29 7.25
C PRO A 456 -12.31 -58.16 7.81
N GLY A 457 -13.27 -58.48 6.97
CA GLY A 457 -14.17 -59.58 7.19
C GLY A 457 -13.38 -60.88 7.04
N GLY A 458 -13.22 -61.57 8.12
CA GLY A 458 -12.77 -62.93 8.20
C GLY A 458 -13.68 -63.69 9.16
#